data_39de3e115a9ecbd25116938910821220
#
_entry.id   39de3e115a9ecbd25116938910821220
#
_cell.length_a   1.000
_cell.length_b   1.000
_cell.length_c   1.000
_cell.angle_alpha   90.00
_cell.angle_beta   90.00
_cell.angle_gamma   90.00
#
_symmetry.space_group_name_H-M   'P 1'
#
loop_
_entity.id
_entity.type
_entity.pdbx_description
1 polymer ?
#
loop_
_entity_poly.entity_id
_entity_poly.type
_entity_poly.pdbx_seq_one_letter_code
_entity_poly.pdbx_strand_id
1 'polypeptide(L)' 'MTLIISNPSLEFFNSAIEVLQTLVVALGAGLGVWGAINLLEGYGNDNPGSKSQGMKQLMAGGGVALVGITLIPLLSGLFG' A
#
# COMPACT_ATOMS: atom_id res chain seq x y z
N MET A 1 4.87 -21.58 22.25
CA MET A 1 4.14 -21.97 22.25
C MET A 1 3.26 -21.84 21.99
N THR A 2 3.11 -21.84 21.69
CA THR A 2 2.30 -21.89 21.51
C THR A 2 1.30 -22.05 21.74
N LEU A 3 0.87 -21.67 21.94
CA LEU A 3 -0.04 -21.93 22.29
C LEU A 3 -0.87 -22.33 21.49
N ILE A 4 -1.03 -23.05 21.58
CA ILE A 4 -1.74 -23.76 20.84
C ILE A 4 -3.09 -23.53 20.85
N ILE A 5 -3.52 -22.81 21.67
CA ILE A 5 -4.87 -22.53 21.75
C ILE A 5 -5.20 -21.55 20.71
N SER A 6 -6.06 -21.92 19.85
CA SER A 6 -6.63 -21.08 18.89
C SER A 6 -7.47 -20.05 19.57
N ASN A 7 -7.17 -18.80 19.38
CA ASN A 7 -7.99 -17.71 19.88
C ASN A 7 -8.74 -17.08 18.69
N PRO A 8 -10.06 -17.27 18.61
CA PRO A 8 -10.80 -16.75 17.46
C PRO A 8 -10.69 -15.25 17.29
N SER A 9 -10.55 -14.50 18.39
CA SER A 9 -10.37 -13.06 18.31
C SER A 9 -9.07 -12.68 17.66
N LEU A 10 -7.98 -13.38 18.03
CA LEU A 10 -6.67 -13.12 17.41
C LEU A 10 -6.64 -13.55 15.95
N GLU A 11 -7.29 -14.65 15.63
CA GLU A 11 -7.39 -15.09 14.25
C GLU A 11 -8.17 -14.07 13.41
N PHE A 12 -9.24 -13.54 13.98
CA PHE A 12 -10.03 -12.51 13.31
C PHE A 12 -9.19 -11.26 13.06
N PHE A 13 -8.46 -10.79 14.08
CA PHE A 13 -7.62 -9.61 13.93
C PHE A 13 -6.49 -9.83 12.92
N ASN A 14 -5.86 -10.99 12.94
CA ASN A 14 -4.80 -11.29 11.98
C ASN A 14 -5.34 -11.33 10.56
N SER A 15 -6.50 -11.93 10.36
CA SER A 15 -7.14 -11.95 9.04
C SER A 15 -7.53 -10.56 8.58
N ALA A 16 -8.05 -9.74 9.49
CA ALA A 16 -8.42 -8.37 9.18
C ALA A 16 -7.18 -7.55 8.78
N ILE A 17 -6.06 -7.75 9.47
CA ILE A 17 -4.81 -7.05 9.15
C ILE A 17 -4.29 -7.48 7.79
N GLU A 18 -4.38 -8.76 7.45
CA GLU A 18 -3.97 -9.23 6.13
C GLU A 18 -4.80 -8.59 5.01
N VAL A 19 -6.11 -8.50 5.21
CA VAL A 19 -6.99 -7.85 4.25
C VAL A 19 -6.64 -6.37 4.13
N LEU A 20 -6.42 -5.72 5.27
CA LEU A 20 -6.03 -4.31 5.28
C LEU A 20 -4.72 -4.10 4.52
N GLN A 21 -3.74 -4.96 4.75
CA GLN A 21 -2.47 -4.87 4.05
C GLN A 21 -2.66 -4.99 2.54
N THR A 22 -3.45 -5.97 2.12
CA THR A 22 -3.72 -6.18 0.70
C THR A 22 -4.37 -4.96 0.08
N LEU A 23 -5.36 -4.38 0.78
CA LEU A 23 -6.06 -3.20 0.26
C LEU A 23 -5.14 -1.99 0.17
N VAL A 24 -4.33 -1.77 1.20
CA VAL A 24 -3.42 -0.62 1.23
C VAL A 24 -2.37 -0.74 0.13
N VAL A 25 -1.78 -1.93 -0.01
CA VAL A 25 -0.77 -2.15 -1.05
C VAL A 25 -1.39 -2.00 -2.44
N ALA A 26 -2.59 -2.55 -2.63
CA ALA A 26 -3.28 -2.44 -3.91
C ALA A 26 -3.62 -0.99 -4.27
N LEU A 27 -4.11 -0.22 -3.30
CA LEU A 27 -4.43 1.18 -3.52
C LEU A 27 -3.16 1.99 -3.82
N GLY A 28 -2.09 1.73 -3.06
CA GLY A 28 -0.82 2.39 -3.30
C GLY A 28 -0.25 2.05 -4.66
N ALA A 29 -0.29 0.77 -5.03
CA ALA A 29 0.18 0.34 -6.35
C ALA A 29 -0.67 0.95 -7.46
N GLY A 30 -1.98 0.98 -7.29
CA GLY A 30 -2.88 1.57 -8.28
C GLY A 30 -2.60 3.05 -8.49
N LEU A 31 -2.43 3.80 -7.40
CA LEU A 31 -2.08 5.21 -7.48
C LEU A 31 -0.71 5.40 -8.11
N GLY A 32 0.25 4.53 -7.78
CA GLY A 32 1.58 4.57 -8.35
C GLY A 32 1.55 4.35 -9.87
N VAL A 33 0.77 3.36 -10.32
CA VAL A 33 0.61 3.08 -11.75
C VAL A 33 -0.03 4.28 -12.45
N TRP A 34 -1.07 4.84 -11.84
CA TRP A 34 -1.73 6.02 -12.40
C TRP A 34 -0.74 7.18 -12.51
N GLY A 35 0.08 7.37 -11.47
CA GLY A 35 1.11 8.38 -11.48
C GLY A 35 2.14 8.16 -12.58
N ALA A 36 2.54 6.91 -12.79
CA ALA A 36 3.48 6.58 -13.87
C ALA A 36 2.89 6.90 -15.23
N ILE A 37 1.60 6.60 -15.43
CA ILE A 37 0.91 6.93 -16.68
C ILE A 37 0.90 8.44 -16.90
N ASN A 38 0.54 9.21 -15.88
CA ASN A 38 0.53 10.67 -16.00
C ASN A 38 1.92 11.24 -16.26
N LEU A 39 2.93 10.64 -15.63
CA LEU A 39 4.30 11.08 -15.84
C LEU A 39 4.74 10.85 -17.28
N LEU A 40 4.44 9.68 -17.82
CA LEU A 40 4.76 9.35 -19.19
C LEU A 40 4.03 10.23 -20.18
N GLU A 41 2.75 10.50 -19.92
CA GLU A 41 1.98 11.42 -20.74
C GLU A 41 2.56 12.84 -20.70
N GLY A 42 3.00 13.26 -19.52
CA GLY A 42 3.62 14.57 -19.36
C GLY A 42 4.88 14.72 -20.18
N TYR A 43 5.72 13.67 -20.19
CA TYR A 43 6.93 13.69 -21.01
C TYR A 43 6.62 13.54 -22.49
N GLY A 44 5.66 12.67 -22.84
CA GLY A 44 5.32 12.44 -24.23
C GLY A 44 4.69 13.64 -24.91
N ASN A 45 3.85 14.39 -24.14
CA ASN A 45 3.13 15.55 -24.68
C ASN A 45 3.71 16.88 -24.20
N ASP A 46 4.85 16.83 -23.55
CA ASP A 46 5.50 18.01 -22.98
C ASP A 46 4.55 18.84 -22.14
N ASN A 47 3.83 18.15 -21.24
CA ASN A 47 2.85 18.78 -20.37
C ASN A 47 3.39 18.83 -18.93
N PRO A 48 3.85 20.01 -18.45
CA PRO A 48 4.42 20.13 -17.11
C PRO A 48 3.44 19.78 -16.00
N GLY A 49 2.15 20.05 -16.21
CA GLY A 49 1.11 19.74 -15.25
C GLY A 49 0.99 18.22 -15.02
N SER A 50 0.97 17.45 -16.12
CA SER A 50 0.91 15.99 -16.03
C SER A 50 2.18 15.40 -15.43
N LYS A 51 3.35 15.99 -15.74
CA LYS A 51 4.60 15.54 -15.14
C LYS A 51 4.58 15.72 -13.62
N SER A 52 4.18 16.91 -13.17
CA SER A 52 4.14 17.22 -11.75
C SER A 52 3.14 16.35 -11.01
N GLN A 53 1.94 16.21 -11.56
CA GLN A 53 0.91 15.38 -10.97
C GLN A 53 1.33 13.91 -10.93
N GLY A 54 1.90 13.40 -12.03
CA GLY A 54 2.34 12.03 -12.11
C GLY A 54 3.44 11.71 -11.10
N MET A 55 4.38 12.63 -10.91
CA MET A 55 5.44 12.46 -9.94
C MET A 55 4.87 12.40 -8.51
N LYS A 56 3.95 13.30 -8.17
CA LYS A 56 3.32 13.29 -6.86
C LYS A 56 2.54 12.00 -6.61
N GLN A 57 1.80 11.55 -7.59
CA GLN A 57 1.01 10.33 -7.49
C GLN A 57 1.91 9.09 -7.37
N LEU A 58 3.00 9.05 -8.13
CA LEU A 58 3.93 7.94 -8.07
C LEU A 58 4.59 7.87 -6.69
N MET A 59 5.03 9.01 -6.17
CA MET A 59 5.64 9.06 -4.85
C MET A 59 4.64 8.71 -3.76
N ALA A 60 3.44 9.26 -3.83
CA ALA A 60 2.39 8.95 -2.86
C ALA A 60 1.99 7.48 -2.92
N GLY A 61 1.77 6.96 -4.12
CA GLY A 61 1.40 5.56 -4.28
C GLY A 61 2.48 4.60 -3.82
N GLY A 62 3.73 4.90 -4.15
CA GLY A 62 4.87 4.13 -3.67
C GLY A 62 5.01 4.18 -2.17
N GLY A 63 4.81 5.37 -1.58
CA GLY A 63 4.86 5.54 -0.13
C GLY A 63 3.77 4.74 0.58
N VAL A 64 2.54 4.79 0.07
CA VAL A 64 1.43 4.04 0.63
C VAL A 64 1.70 2.53 0.53
N ALA A 65 2.21 2.07 -0.60
CA ALA A 65 2.54 0.66 -0.77
C ALA A 65 3.61 0.22 0.21
N LEU A 66 4.63 1.06 0.43
CA LEU A 66 5.69 0.75 1.39
C LEU A 66 5.14 0.67 2.81
N VAL A 67 4.24 1.56 3.18
CA VAL A 67 3.57 1.50 4.49
C VAL A 67 2.83 0.18 4.63
N GLY A 68 2.12 -0.24 3.59
CA GLY A 68 1.39 -1.51 3.61
C GLY A 68 2.32 -2.71 3.78
N ILE A 69 3.47 -2.68 3.12
CA ILE A 69 4.41 -3.81 3.17
C ILE A 69 5.17 -3.85 4.50
N THR A 70 5.49 -2.68 5.06
CA THR A 70 6.38 -2.60 6.22
C THR A 70 5.65 -2.41 7.55
N LEU A 71 4.77 -1.41 7.64
CA LEU A 71 4.15 -1.05 8.91
C LEU A 71 2.98 -1.95 9.30
N ILE A 72 2.20 -2.37 8.34
CA ILE A 72 1.03 -3.21 8.65
C ILE A 72 1.44 -4.56 9.24
N PRO A 73 2.47 -5.26 8.72
CA PRO A 73 2.95 -6.47 9.38
C PRO A 73 3.42 -6.25 10.82
N LEU A 74 3.95 -5.06 11.12
CA LEU A 74 4.34 -4.74 12.48
C LEU A 74 3.14 -4.70 13.42
N LEU A 75 1.99 -4.23 12.92
CA LEU A 75 0.76 -4.26 13.71
C LEU A 75 0.36 -5.68 14.05
N SER A 76 0.50 -6.58 13.10
CA SER A 76 0.23 -8.00 13.34
C SER A 76 1.11 -8.54 14.46
N GLY A 77 2.38 -8.16 14.48
CA GLY A 77 3.31 -8.56 15.52
C GLY A 77 2.94 -8.08 16.90
N LEU A 78 2.21 -6.95 17.01
CA LEU A 78 1.78 -6.45 18.30
C LEU A 78 0.67 -7.30 18.90
N PHE A 79 -0.09 -8.02 18.10
CA PHE A 79 -1.18 -8.84 18.58
C PHE A 79 -0.82 -10.31 18.73
N GLY A 80 0.29 -10.66 18.29
CA GLY A 80 0.62 -12.03 18.32
C GLY A 80 1.93 -12.43 17.92
#